data_4b0d35a414cd699494ce0f7161365562
#
_entry.id   4b0d35a414cd699494ce0f7161365562
#
_cell.length_a   1.000
_cell.length_b   1.000
_cell.length_c   1.000
_cell.angle_alpha   90.00
_cell.angle_beta   90.00
_cell.angle_gamma   90.00
#
_symmetry.space_group_name_H-M   'P 1'
#
loop_
_entity.id
_entity.type
_entity.pdbx_description
1 polymer ?
#
loop_
_entity_poly.entity_id
_entity_poly.type
_entity_poly.pdbx_seq_one_letter_code
_entity_poly.pdbx_strand_id
1 'polypeptide(L)' 'MTKYFHFLDVATGEYFSVADESLNNAKAIAHENFADPVFCGILDEEEVDILGEDVY' A
#
# COMPACT_ATOMS: atom_id res chain seq x y z
N MET A 1 -12.73 -9.35 -4.81
CA MET A 1 -11.44 -9.33 -5.52
C MET A 1 -10.41 -8.55 -4.73
N THR A 2 -9.20 -9.08 -4.66
CA THR A 2 -8.11 -8.38 -3.98
C THR A 2 -7.69 -7.15 -4.76
N LYS A 3 -7.51 -6.05 -4.04
CA LYS A 3 -6.99 -4.80 -4.59
C LYS A 3 -5.64 -4.51 -3.96
N TYR A 4 -4.81 -3.77 -4.67
CA TYR A 4 -3.52 -3.33 -4.16
C TYR A 4 -3.60 -1.84 -3.88
N PHE A 5 -3.66 -1.50 -2.60
CA PHE A 5 -3.72 -0.10 -2.17
C PHE A 5 -2.31 0.43 -2.01
N HIS A 6 -2.00 1.47 -2.78
CA HIS A 6 -0.66 2.05 -2.82
C HIS A 6 -0.53 3.16 -1.80
N PHE A 7 0.55 3.11 -1.03
CA PHE A 7 0.84 4.08 0.02
C PHE A 7 2.25 4.63 -0.09
N LEU A 8 2.42 5.85 0.41
CA LEU A 8 3.73 6.44 0.65
C LEU A 8 3.88 6.63 2.15
N ASP A 9 4.95 6.08 2.73
CA ASP A 9 5.33 6.41 4.10
C ASP A 9 6.14 7.72 4.09
N VAL A 10 5.52 8.79 4.51
CA VAL A 10 6.13 10.13 4.50
C VAL A 10 7.32 10.21 5.45
N ALA A 11 7.30 9.40 6.52
CA ALA A 11 8.38 9.38 7.50
C ALA A 11 9.72 8.91 6.93
N THR A 12 9.68 7.97 5.97
CA THR A 12 10.89 7.39 5.36
C THR A 12 11.03 7.71 3.87
N GLY A 13 9.95 8.16 3.22
CA GLY A 13 9.90 8.36 1.78
C GLY A 13 9.75 7.07 0.97
N GLU A 14 9.44 5.95 1.61
CA GLU A 14 9.28 4.67 0.94
C GLU A 14 7.83 4.43 0.48
N TYR A 15 7.69 3.83 -0.70
CA TYR A 15 6.40 3.38 -1.21
C TYR A 15 6.19 1.91 -0.91
N PHE A 16 4.94 1.54 -0.68
CA PHE A 16 4.56 0.14 -0.47
C PHE A 16 3.10 -0.05 -0.87
N SER A 17 2.68 -1.31 -0.98
CA SER A 17 1.29 -1.66 -1.28
C SER A 17 0.74 -2.60 -0.21
N VAL A 18 -0.57 -2.53 0.00
CA VAL A 18 -1.31 -3.45 0.86
C VAL A 18 -2.35 -4.17 0.03
N ALA A 19 -2.29 -5.50 0.02
CA ALA A 19 -3.26 -6.33 -0.69
C ALA A 19 -4.45 -6.61 0.23
N ASP A 20 -5.60 -6.04 -0.09
CA ASP A 20 -6.82 -6.22 0.69
C ASP A 20 -8.04 -5.94 -0.18
N GLU A 21 -9.21 -6.27 0.32
CA GLU A 21 -10.47 -5.96 -0.35
C GLU A 21 -11.05 -4.61 0.07
N SER A 22 -10.62 -4.11 1.22
CA SER A 22 -11.16 -2.90 1.84
C SER A 22 -10.05 -1.87 2.09
N LEU A 23 -10.31 -0.62 1.70
CA LEU A 23 -9.40 0.48 1.99
C LEU A 23 -9.23 0.70 3.50
N ASN A 24 -10.29 0.55 4.28
CA ASN A 24 -10.20 0.72 5.73
C ASN A 24 -9.27 -0.32 6.36
N ASN A 25 -9.35 -1.57 5.92
CA ASN A 25 -8.45 -2.61 6.38
C ASN A 25 -7.02 -2.35 5.91
N ALA A 26 -6.85 -1.92 4.67
CA ALA A 26 -5.52 -1.59 4.13
C ALA A 26 -4.87 -0.46 4.91
N LYS A 27 -5.62 0.56 5.26
CA LYS A 27 -5.12 1.68 6.09
C LYS A 27 -4.69 1.19 7.47
N ALA A 28 -5.46 0.31 8.09
CA ALA A 28 -5.13 -0.25 9.40
C ALA A 28 -3.80 -1.01 9.34
N ILE A 29 -3.63 -1.85 8.32
CA ILE A 29 -2.38 -2.60 8.11
C ILE A 29 -1.21 -1.65 7.87
N ALA A 30 -1.41 -0.63 7.04
CA ALA A 30 -0.37 0.37 6.76
C ALA A 30 0.08 1.08 8.04
N HIS A 31 -0.86 1.50 8.89
CA HIS A 31 -0.54 2.17 10.15
C HIS A 31 0.12 1.25 11.18
N GLU A 32 -0.10 -0.06 11.10
CA GLU A 32 0.59 -1.01 11.96
C GLU A 32 2.07 -1.18 11.58
N ASN A 33 2.39 -1.03 10.30
CA ASN A 33 3.73 -1.31 9.78
C ASN A 33 4.56 -0.06 9.53
N PHE A 34 3.93 1.10 9.39
CA PHE A 34 4.60 2.35 9.03
C PHE A 34 4.13 3.50 9.91
N ALA A 35 5.01 4.47 10.10
CA ALA A 35 4.76 5.58 11.02
C ALA A 35 3.76 6.61 10.44
N ASP A 36 3.85 6.90 9.14
CA ASP A 36 3.03 7.94 8.53
C ASP A 36 2.64 7.57 7.09
N PRO A 37 1.82 6.51 6.91
CA PRO A 37 1.41 6.10 5.57
C PRO A 37 0.30 7.00 5.01
N VAL A 38 0.47 7.41 3.76
CA VAL A 38 -0.50 8.23 3.03
C VAL A 38 -1.00 7.45 1.83
N PHE A 39 -2.31 7.35 1.68
CA PHE A 39 -2.91 6.63 0.55
C PHE A 39 -2.68 7.38 -0.76
N CYS A 40 -2.14 6.67 -1.75
CA CYS A 40 -1.80 7.24 -3.06
C CYS A 40 -2.72 6.77 -4.19
N GLY A 41 -3.40 5.65 -4.02
CA GLY A 41 -4.28 5.13 -5.05
C GLY A 41 -4.36 3.61 -5.06
N ILE A 42 -5.06 3.08 -6.04
CA ILE A 42 -5.22 1.62 -6.22
C ILE A 42 -4.43 1.20 -7.45
N LEU A 43 -3.64 0.14 -7.31
CA LEU A 43 -2.84 -0.40 -8.40
C LEU A 43 -3.37 -1.75 -8.87
N ASP A 44 -3.07 -2.08 -10.14
CA ASP A 44 -3.27 -3.41 -10.69
C ASP A 44 -2.12 -4.33 -10.28
N GLU A 45 -2.35 -5.63 -10.37
CA GLU A 45 -1.30 -6.62 -10.12
C GLU A 45 -0.07 -6.40 -11.01
N GLU A 46 -0.29 -6.03 -12.27
CA GLU A 46 0.81 -5.73 -13.20
C GLU A 46 1.63 -4.53 -12.76
N GLU A 47 0.97 -3.48 -12.29
CA GLU A 47 1.65 -2.28 -11.80
C GLU A 47 2.49 -2.57 -10.56
N VAL A 48 1.97 -3.39 -9.66
CA VAL A 48 2.69 -3.82 -8.46
C VAL A 48 3.95 -4.60 -8.84
N ASP A 49 3.85 -5.50 -9.82
CA ASP A 49 4.99 -6.28 -10.31
C ASP A 49 6.06 -5.38 -10.95
N ILE A 50 5.63 -4.41 -11.75
CA ILE A 50 6.54 -3.48 -12.42
C ILE A 50 7.27 -2.60 -11.40
N LEU A 51 6.58 -2.10 -10.40
CA LEU A 51 7.17 -1.24 -9.38
C LEU A 51 8.12 -1.99 -8.45
N GLY A 52 7.89 -3.29 -8.24
CA GLY A 52 8.74 -4.10 -7.39
C GLY A 52 8.72 -3.70 -5.92
N GLU A 53 7.67 -3.05 -5.48
CA GLU A 53 7.53 -2.60 -4.09
C GLU A 53 7.06 -3.74 -3.19
N ASP A 54 7.30 -3.60 -1.89
CA ASP A 54 6.83 -4.57 -0.91
C ASP A 54 5.30 -4.55 -0.84
N VAL A 55 4.71 -5.74 -0.69
CA VAL A 55 3.25 -5.91 -0.56
C VAL A 55 2.95 -6.53 0.80
N TYR A 56 2.04 -5.92 1.52
CA TYR A 56 1.63 -6.37 2.87
C TYR A 56 0.23 -6.96 2.90
#